data_80fa330788a05609ca48d9ae236e0572
#
_entry.id   80fa330788a05609ca48d9ae236e0572
#
_cell.length_a   1.000
_cell.length_b   1.000
_cell.length_c   1.000
_cell.angle_alpha   90.00
_cell.angle_beta   90.00
_cell.angle_gamma   90.00
#
_symmetry.space_group_name_H-M   'P 1'
#
loop_
_entity.id
_entity.type
_entity.pdbx_description
1 polymer ?
#
loop_
_entity_poly.entity_id
_entity_poly.type
_entity_poly.pdbx_seq_one_letter_code
_entity_poly.pdbx_strand_id
1 'polypeptide(L)'
;NKIIIFKQNFYYYKFNLKLGSFNWYGTRACKKCNLKSPQWLRNIKSKKYPIWRIDTLFSNTKASDIFFVDNGGWHFSNMKTPEDLEKKMSTYAHHREYDLNPLGPLKIADRIKKKETIYNLKEDMKTNKFNNPERLITADIQEMPIYLKQNIDKYKEWLVK
;
A
#
# COMPACT_ATOMS: atom_id res chain seq x y z
N ASN A 1 -14.96 7.85 -18.67
CA ASN A 1 -14.69 6.64 -17.88
C ASN A 1 -15.57 6.63 -16.63
N LYS A 2 -16.09 5.46 -16.29
CA LYS A 2 -16.98 5.32 -15.13
C LYS A 2 -16.21 5.19 -13.82
N ILE A 3 -15.01 4.60 -13.87
CA ILE A 3 -14.21 4.33 -12.69
C ILE A 3 -12.78 4.82 -12.93
N ILE A 4 -12.23 5.51 -11.94
CA ILE A 4 -10.85 5.98 -11.92
C ILE A 4 -10.12 5.26 -10.79
N ILE A 5 -8.95 4.72 -11.07
CA ILE A 5 -8.07 4.06 -10.09
C ILE A 5 -6.73 4.79 -10.08
N PHE A 6 -6.30 5.23 -8.90
CA PHE A 6 -5.05 5.92 -8.72
C PHE A 6 -3.94 4.93 -8.38
N LYS A 7 -2.88 4.90 -9.20
CA LYS A 7 -1.65 4.17 -8.90
C LYS A 7 -0.78 5.05 -8.02
N GLN A 8 -0.76 4.72 -6.74
CA GLN A 8 -0.03 5.48 -5.73
C GLN A 8 1.32 4.85 -5.45
N ASN A 9 2.34 5.67 -5.26
CA ASN A 9 3.64 5.23 -4.77
C ASN A 9 3.50 4.76 -3.31
N PHE A 10 4.10 3.62 -2.99
CA PHE A 10 3.96 3.00 -1.68
C PHE A 10 5.17 3.29 -0.80
N TYR A 11 4.95 4.03 0.28
CA TYR A 11 5.98 4.41 1.26
C TYR A 11 5.79 3.63 2.56
N TYR A 12 6.91 3.28 3.19
CA TYR A 12 6.92 2.34 4.30
C TYR A 12 7.85 2.81 5.42
N TYR A 13 7.39 2.85 6.66
CA TYR A 13 8.07 3.31 7.89
C TYR A 13 8.42 4.80 7.92
N LYS A 14 9.01 5.33 6.88
CA LYS A 14 9.52 6.69 6.77
C LYS A 14 8.95 7.35 5.52
N PHE A 15 8.84 8.67 5.53
CA PHE A 15 8.26 9.42 4.41
C PHE A 15 9.05 9.27 3.10
N ASN A 16 10.34 9.00 3.20
CA ASN A 16 11.22 8.83 2.04
C ASN A 16 11.69 7.39 1.82
N LEU A 17 11.11 6.40 2.46
CA LEU A 17 11.34 5.00 2.14
C LEU A 17 10.21 4.47 1.26
N LYS A 18 10.54 4.09 0.03
CA LYS A 18 9.61 3.67 -1.01
C LYS A 18 9.81 2.20 -1.35
N LEU A 19 8.74 1.46 -1.51
CA LEU A 19 8.76 0.14 -2.12
C LEU A 19 8.59 0.30 -3.64
N GLY A 20 9.71 0.39 -4.35
CA GLY A 20 9.74 0.72 -5.79
C GLY A 20 9.08 -0.32 -6.70
N SER A 21 8.99 -1.56 -6.23
CA SER A 21 8.41 -2.69 -6.97
C SER A 21 6.89 -2.80 -6.85
N PHE A 22 6.24 -1.92 -6.07
CA PHE A 22 4.83 -2.04 -5.72
C PHE A 22 4.09 -0.70 -5.83
N ASN A 23 2.94 -0.71 -6.50
CA ASN A 23 2.00 0.40 -6.53
C ASN A 23 0.74 0.05 -5.73
N TRP A 24 0.24 0.99 -4.96
CA TRP A 24 -1.01 0.84 -4.24
C TRP A 24 -2.20 1.31 -5.07
N TYR A 25 -3.22 0.47 -5.21
CA TYR A 25 -4.42 0.74 -6.00
C TYR A 25 -5.67 0.92 -5.12
N GLY A 26 -5.49 1.32 -3.87
CA GLY A 26 -6.59 1.43 -2.90
C GLY A 26 -7.53 2.61 -3.15
N THR A 27 -7.03 3.72 -3.70
CA THR A 27 -7.82 4.92 -3.96
C THR A 27 -8.54 4.80 -5.29
N ARG A 28 -9.87 4.96 -5.24
CA ARG A 28 -10.75 4.87 -6.40
C ARG A 28 -11.79 5.98 -6.39
N ALA A 29 -12.21 6.42 -7.56
CA ALA A 29 -13.24 7.43 -7.74
C ALA A 29 -14.21 7.04 -8.85
N CYS A 30 -15.43 7.52 -8.76
CA CYS A 30 -16.42 7.49 -9.83
C CYS A 30 -17.38 8.69 -9.66
N LYS A 31 -18.13 9.01 -10.70
CA LYS A 31 -19.24 9.97 -10.58
C LYS A 31 -20.33 9.40 -9.64
N LYS A 32 -20.97 10.26 -8.86
CA LYS A 32 -22.03 9.87 -7.92
C LYS A 32 -23.15 9.05 -8.61
N CYS A 33 -23.54 9.44 -9.82
CA CYS A 33 -24.56 8.73 -10.60
C CYS A 33 -24.15 7.29 -11.00
N ASN A 34 -22.85 6.95 -10.97
CA ASN A 34 -22.34 5.62 -11.30
C ASN A 34 -22.03 4.79 -10.03
N LEU A 35 -22.13 5.39 -8.85
CA LEU A 35 -21.79 4.74 -7.59
C LEU A 35 -22.93 3.82 -7.14
N LYS A 36 -22.72 2.52 -7.17
CA LYS A 36 -23.69 1.54 -6.62
C LYS A 36 -23.63 1.51 -5.08
N SER A 37 -22.43 1.43 -4.52
CA SER A 37 -22.15 1.57 -3.09
C SER A 37 -20.65 1.83 -2.88
N PRO A 38 -20.22 2.38 -1.73
CA PRO A 38 -18.78 2.52 -1.41
C PRO A 38 -18.05 1.18 -1.43
N GLN A 39 -18.68 0.12 -0.90
CA GLN A 39 -18.09 -1.23 -0.88
C GLN A 39 -17.95 -1.82 -2.28
N TRP A 40 -18.93 -1.59 -3.17
CA TRP A 40 -18.81 -1.99 -4.57
C TRP A 40 -17.61 -1.33 -5.24
N LEU A 41 -17.42 -0.02 -5.09
CA LEU A 41 -16.30 0.70 -5.67
C LEU A 41 -14.95 0.17 -5.13
N ARG A 42 -14.89 -0.13 -3.84
CA ARG A 42 -13.73 -0.73 -3.18
C ARG A 42 -13.38 -2.11 -3.75
N ASN A 43 -14.39 -2.91 -4.12
CA ASN A 43 -14.21 -4.29 -4.58
C ASN A 43 -13.88 -4.40 -6.07
N ILE A 44 -13.97 -3.31 -6.84
CA ILE A 44 -13.59 -3.33 -8.26
C ILE A 44 -12.14 -3.79 -8.40
N LYS A 45 -11.89 -4.74 -9.26
CA LYS A 45 -10.53 -5.26 -9.51
C LYS A 45 -9.68 -4.20 -10.21
N SER A 46 -8.46 -4.01 -9.75
CA SER A 46 -7.47 -3.07 -10.30
C SER A 46 -6.84 -3.60 -11.60
N LYS A 47 -7.71 -4.04 -12.50
CA LYS A 47 -7.34 -4.57 -13.82
C LYS A 47 -8.41 -4.18 -14.83
N LYS A 48 -7.99 -3.66 -15.98
CA LYS A 48 -8.89 -3.39 -17.10
C LYS A 48 -9.20 -4.70 -17.83
N TYR A 49 -10.47 -4.94 -18.04
CA TYR A 49 -10.95 -6.11 -18.78
C TYR A 49 -11.39 -5.70 -20.19
N PRO A 50 -11.10 -6.50 -21.22
CA PRO A 50 -11.59 -6.24 -22.55
C PRO A 50 -13.13 -6.29 -22.62
N ILE A 51 -13.72 -5.46 -23.49
CA ILE A 51 -15.17 -5.32 -23.62
C ILE A 51 -15.85 -6.64 -24.08
N TRP A 52 -15.15 -7.44 -24.92
CA TRP A 52 -15.66 -8.72 -25.44
C TRP A 52 -15.71 -9.85 -24.41
N ARG A 53 -15.16 -9.63 -23.20
CA ARG A 53 -15.25 -10.65 -22.15
C ARG A 53 -16.65 -10.67 -21.55
N ILE A 54 -17.45 -11.66 -21.94
CA ILE A 54 -18.83 -11.87 -21.50
C ILE A 54 -18.93 -11.91 -19.95
N ASP A 55 -17.94 -12.47 -19.26
CA ASP A 55 -17.90 -12.56 -17.80
C ASP A 55 -17.83 -11.19 -17.08
N THR A 56 -17.46 -10.12 -17.80
CA THR A 56 -17.51 -8.76 -17.25
C THR A 56 -18.93 -8.22 -17.12
N LEU A 57 -19.85 -8.67 -17.98
CA LEU A 57 -21.25 -8.25 -17.95
C LEU A 57 -21.98 -8.78 -16.71
N PHE A 58 -21.60 -9.95 -16.25
CA PHE A 58 -22.20 -10.63 -15.10
C PHE A 58 -21.41 -10.43 -13.79
N SER A 59 -20.30 -9.72 -13.84
CA SER A 59 -19.44 -9.52 -12.67
C SER A 59 -19.70 -8.17 -11.99
N ASN A 60 -19.89 -8.19 -10.68
CA ASN A 60 -19.97 -6.97 -9.87
C ASN A 60 -18.61 -6.33 -9.56
N THR A 61 -17.50 -7.01 -9.86
CA THR A 61 -16.15 -6.55 -9.51
C THR A 61 -15.21 -6.34 -10.69
N LYS A 62 -15.56 -6.86 -11.86
CA LYS A 62 -14.81 -6.64 -13.11
C LYS A 62 -15.43 -5.50 -13.88
N ALA A 63 -14.63 -4.58 -14.38
CA ALA A 63 -15.10 -3.48 -15.19
C ALA A 63 -14.17 -3.29 -16.40
N SER A 64 -14.75 -2.95 -17.55
CA SER A 64 -14.02 -2.62 -18.78
C SER A 64 -13.67 -1.13 -18.86
N ASP A 65 -14.52 -0.27 -18.28
CA ASP A 65 -14.36 1.18 -18.34
C ASP A 65 -13.63 1.73 -17.09
N ILE A 66 -12.36 1.36 -17.00
CA ILE A 66 -11.45 1.83 -15.93
C ILE A 66 -10.38 2.72 -16.57
N PHE A 67 -10.14 3.85 -15.92
CA PHE A 67 -9.02 4.74 -16.20
C PHE A 67 -8.02 4.68 -15.04
N PHE A 68 -6.74 4.43 -15.35
CA PHE A 68 -5.66 4.46 -14.37
C PHE A 68 -4.95 5.81 -14.44
N VAL A 69 -4.77 6.44 -13.29
CA VAL A 69 -3.95 7.65 -13.12
C VAL A 69 -2.60 7.20 -12.59
N ASP A 70 -1.57 7.27 -13.43
CA ASP A 70 -0.19 7.02 -13.02
C ASP A 70 0.29 8.16 -12.10
N ASN A 71 1.19 7.83 -11.17
CA ASN A 71 1.64 8.77 -10.14
C ASN A 71 0.48 9.45 -9.39
N GLY A 72 -0.59 8.70 -9.15
CA GLY A 72 -1.85 9.18 -8.57
C GLY A 72 -1.79 9.49 -7.07
N GLY A 73 -0.60 9.74 -6.52
CA GLY A 73 -0.39 10.16 -5.15
C GLY A 73 0.50 9.22 -4.33
N TRP A 74 0.38 9.31 -3.03
CA TRP A 74 1.23 8.64 -2.04
C TRP A 74 0.39 7.77 -1.12
N HIS A 75 0.85 6.56 -0.87
CA HIS A 75 0.29 5.70 0.17
C HIS A 75 1.35 5.48 1.24
N PHE A 76 1.15 6.08 2.40
CA PHE A 76 2.04 5.94 3.55
C PHE A 76 1.54 4.81 4.44
N SER A 77 2.39 3.82 4.71
CA SER A 77 2.06 2.66 5.52
C SER A 77 3.10 2.43 6.61
N ASN A 78 2.64 1.90 7.74
CA ASN A 78 3.53 1.52 8.86
C ASN A 78 4.44 2.65 9.37
N MET A 79 3.94 3.90 9.36
CA MET A 79 4.60 5.07 9.95
C MET A 79 4.46 5.00 11.48
N LYS A 80 5.22 4.12 12.11
CA LYS A 80 5.12 3.81 13.55
C LYS A 80 6.48 3.42 14.11
N THR A 81 6.62 3.47 15.44
CA THR A 81 7.78 2.91 16.13
C THR A 81 7.80 1.38 16.03
N PRO A 82 8.93 0.71 16.25
CA PRO A 82 8.99 -0.76 16.24
C PRO A 82 8.01 -1.41 17.23
N GLU A 83 7.80 -0.81 18.40
CA GLU A 83 6.88 -1.28 19.45
C GLU A 83 5.42 -1.17 18.98
N ASP A 84 5.04 -0.03 18.41
CA ASP A 84 3.72 0.18 17.84
C ASP A 84 3.44 -0.69 16.62
N LEU A 85 4.49 -1.03 15.85
CA LEU A 85 4.36 -1.95 14.73
C LEU A 85 4.13 -3.38 15.22
N GLU A 86 4.85 -3.83 16.24
CA GLU A 86 4.62 -5.12 16.88
C GLU A 86 3.17 -5.23 17.38
N LYS A 87 2.73 -4.23 18.15
CA LYS A 87 1.34 -4.16 18.61
C LYS A 87 0.34 -4.17 17.46
N LYS A 88 0.62 -3.44 16.37
CA LYS A 88 -0.25 -3.46 15.19
C LYS A 88 -0.31 -4.84 14.55
N MET A 89 0.83 -5.54 14.40
CA MET A 89 0.89 -6.85 13.77
C MET A 89 0.17 -7.93 14.59
N SER A 90 0.20 -7.86 15.92
CA SER A 90 -0.49 -8.79 16.81
C SER A 90 -2.00 -8.51 16.98
N THR A 91 -2.49 -7.33 16.56
CA THR A 91 -3.89 -6.92 16.77
C THR A 91 -4.70 -6.71 15.49
N TYR A 92 -4.10 -6.75 14.29
CA TYR A 92 -4.86 -6.54 13.06
C TYR A 92 -5.65 -7.79 12.63
N ALA A 93 -6.62 -7.63 11.73
CA ALA A 93 -7.59 -8.68 11.36
C ALA A 93 -6.98 -10.01 10.85
N HIS A 94 -5.76 -9.99 10.35
CA HIS A 94 -5.03 -11.16 9.85
C HIS A 94 -3.78 -11.47 10.69
N HIS A 95 -3.85 -11.26 12.01
CA HIS A 95 -2.71 -11.45 12.92
C HIS A 95 -2.27 -12.93 13.08
N ARG A 96 -3.15 -13.89 12.80
CA ARG A 96 -2.88 -15.33 13.04
C ARG A 96 -1.57 -15.83 12.44
N GLU A 97 -1.20 -15.38 11.24
CA GLU A 97 0.09 -15.75 10.64
C GLU A 97 1.27 -15.14 11.40
N TYR A 98 1.09 -13.93 11.90
CA TYR A 98 2.10 -13.24 12.69
C TYR A 98 2.30 -13.92 14.06
N ASP A 99 1.22 -14.33 14.70
CA ASP A 99 1.24 -14.95 16.02
C ASP A 99 1.98 -16.31 16.04
N LEU A 100 2.05 -17.00 14.89
CA LEU A 100 2.80 -18.25 14.78
C LEU A 100 4.32 -18.04 14.93
N ASN A 101 4.85 -16.90 14.51
CA ASN A 101 6.27 -16.56 14.61
C ASN A 101 6.45 -15.03 14.66
N PRO A 102 6.15 -14.41 15.80
CA PRO A 102 6.24 -12.97 15.94
C PRO A 102 7.69 -12.52 15.80
N LEU A 103 7.88 -11.39 15.10
CA LEU A 103 9.22 -10.82 14.88
C LEU A 103 9.76 -10.18 16.15
N GLY A 104 8.90 -9.53 16.91
CA GLY A 104 9.28 -8.71 18.05
C GLY A 104 9.87 -7.34 17.65
N PRO A 105 9.87 -6.36 18.58
CA PRO A 105 10.30 -4.99 18.29
C PRO A 105 11.76 -4.90 17.81
N LEU A 106 12.66 -5.73 18.35
CA LEU A 106 14.08 -5.72 17.99
C LEU A 106 14.33 -6.12 16.52
N LYS A 107 13.66 -7.19 16.05
CA LYS A 107 13.77 -7.61 14.65
C LYS A 107 13.11 -6.58 13.71
N ILE A 108 12.00 -5.97 14.14
CA ILE A 108 11.36 -4.89 13.36
C ILE A 108 12.30 -3.70 13.24
N ALA A 109 12.96 -3.29 14.33
CA ALA A 109 13.96 -2.21 14.32
C ALA A 109 15.14 -2.52 13.38
N ASP A 110 15.62 -3.76 13.39
CA ASP A 110 16.70 -4.23 12.48
C ASP A 110 16.25 -4.16 11.01
N ARG A 111 15.02 -4.60 10.69
CA ARG A 111 14.45 -4.46 9.33
C ARG A 111 14.33 -3.02 8.88
N ILE A 112 13.88 -2.12 9.75
CA ILE A 112 13.82 -0.69 9.45
C ILE A 112 15.23 -0.16 9.11
N LYS A 113 16.23 -0.53 9.90
CA LYS A 113 17.64 -0.15 9.69
C LYS A 113 18.19 -0.69 8.38
N LYS A 114 17.84 -1.93 8.03
CA LYS A 114 18.23 -2.58 6.75
C LYS A 114 17.39 -2.11 5.55
N LYS A 115 16.41 -1.25 5.76
CA LYS A 115 15.44 -0.81 4.74
C LYS A 115 14.68 -1.99 4.13
N GLU A 116 14.17 -2.87 4.97
CA GLU A 116 13.39 -4.06 4.59
C GLU A 116 11.95 -3.95 5.10
N THR A 117 10.98 -4.46 4.34
CA THR A 117 9.56 -4.50 4.78
C THR A 117 9.37 -5.50 5.93
N ILE A 118 8.26 -5.36 6.71
CA ILE A 118 7.91 -6.37 7.73
C ILE A 118 7.52 -7.69 7.05
N TYR A 119 6.85 -7.61 5.91
CA TYR A 119 6.39 -8.79 5.16
C TYR A 119 6.38 -8.49 3.67
N ASN A 120 6.41 -9.55 2.87
CA ASN A 120 6.30 -9.43 1.42
C ASN A 120 4.83 -9.20 1.02
N LEU A 121 4.57 -8.06 0.38
CA LEU A 121 3.23 -7.66 -0.05
C LEU A 121 2.71 -8.46 -1.27
N LYS A 122 3.59 -9.18 -1.96
CA LYS A 122 3.27 -9.96 -3.16
C LYS A 122 3.01 -11.43 -2.86
N GLU A 123 3.41 -11.91 -1.69
CA GLU A 123 3.19 -13.30 -1.30
C GLU A 123 1.75 -13.51 -0.84
N ASP A 124 1.20 -14.68 -1.22
CA ASP A 124 -0.11 -15.12 -0.79
C ASP A 124 -0.11 -15.38 0.74
N MET A 125 -1.28 -15.26 1.36
CA MET A 125 -1.51 -15.53 2.78
C MET A 125 -1.16 -16.98 3.21
N LYS A 126 -1.03 -17.90 2.26
CA LYS A 126 -0.64 -19.29 2.49
C LYS A 126 0.87 -19.49 2.68
N THR A 127 1.67 -18.53 2.30
CA THR A 127 3.13 -18.56 2.41
C THR A 127 3.56 -17.73 3.62
N ASN A 128 4.70 -18.08 4.21
CA ASN A 128 5.24 -17.30 5.33
C ASN A 128 5.87 -16.00 4.83
N LYS A 129 5.03 -15.02 4.52
CA LYS A 129 5.41 -13.70 3.98
C LYS A 129 6.38 -12.90 4.86
N PHE A 130 6.48 -13.27 6.16
CA PHE A 130 7.41 -12.58 7.07
C PHE A 130 8.85 -13.05 6.93
N ASN A 131 9.13 -14.15 6.21
CA ASN A 131 10.50 -14.63 6.00
C ASN A 131 11.21 -13.96 4.82
N ASN A 132 10.46 -13.41 3.87
CA ASN A 132 10.99 -12.84 2.63
C ASN A 132 10.70 -11.33 2.53
N PRO A 133 11.37 -10.49 3.35
CA PRO A 133 11.15 -9.05 3.28
C PRO A 133 11.61 -8.49 1.92
N GLU A 134 10.92 -7.48 1.43
CA GLU A 134 11.31 -6.74 0.24
C GLU A 134 12.19 -5.54 0.62
N ARG A 135 13.13 -5.20 -0.25
CA ARG A 135 14.02 -4.06 -0.05
C ARG A 135 13.32 -2.74 -0.40
N LEU A 136 13.46 -1.77 0.49
CA LEU A 136 13.00 -0.40 0.30
C LEU A 136 14.13 0.46 -0.29
N ILE A 137 13.76 1.43 -1.10
CA ILE A 137 14.68 2.42 -1.67
C ILE A 137 14.42 3.79 -1.04
N THR A 138 15.47 4.59 -0.89
CA THR A 138 15.32 5.98 -0.45
C THR A 138 14.85 6.81 -1.65
N ALA A 139 13.68 7.42 -1.53
CA ALA A 139 13.12 8.30 -2.55
C ALA A 139 13.65 9.73 -2.37
N ASP A 140 13.69 10.48 -3.45
CA ASP A 140 14.02 11.90 -3.41
C ASP A 140 12.92 12.68 -2.66
N ILE A 141 13.34 13.69 -1.90
CA ILE A 141 12.45 14.63 -1.21
C ILE A 141 11.53 15.35 -2.22
N GLN A 142 11.99 15.54 -3.44
CA GLN A 142 11.19 16.16 -4.51
C GLN A 142 9.98 15.31 -4.92
N GLU A 143 10.01 14.01 -4.70
CA GLU A 143 8.87 13.11 -4.95
C GLU A 143 7.77 13.21 -3.88
N MET A 144 8.02 13.90 -2.76
CA MET A 144 7.07 13.99 -1.64
C MET A 144 5.97 15.03 -1.88
N PRO A 145 4.84 14.92 -1.13
CA PRO A 145 3.82 15.96 -1.10
C PRO A 145 4.40 17.34 -0.77
N ILE A 146 3.87 18.38 -1.38
CA ILE A 146 4.32 19.77 -1.19
C ILE A 146 4.35 20.13 0.30
N TYR A 147 3.32 19.74 1.06
CA TYR A 147 3.26 20.00 2.50
C TYR A 147 4.45 19.44 3.26
N LEU A 148 4.87 18.19 2.96
CA LEU A 148 6.03 17.58 3.61
C LEU A 148 7.33 18.29 3.24
N LYS A 149 7.48 18.70 1.98
CA LYS A 149 8.65 19.46 1.51
C LYS A 149 8.79 20.80 2.23
N GLN A 150 7.69 21.51 2.42
CA GLN A 150 7.66 22.82 3.09
C GLN A 150 7.81 22.74 4.62
N ASN A 151 7.57 21.57 5.21
CA ASN A 151 7.63 21.35 6.65
C ASN A 151 8.63 20.28 7.05
N ILE A 152 9.70 20.10 6.28
CA ILE A 152 10.65 18.99 6.44
C ILE A 152 11.27 18.96 7.83
N ASP A 153 11.50 20.12 8.44
CA ASP A 153 12.08 20.24 9.77
C ASP A 153 11.22 19.61 10.87
N LYS A 154 9.90 19.66 10.72
CA LYS A 154 8.96 19.02 11.66
C LYS A 154 9.00 17.49 11.59
N TYR A 155 9.47 16.95 10.47
CA TYR A 155 9.39 15.52 10.17
C TYR A 155 10.77 14.87 10.01
N LYS A 156 11.84 15.51 10.48
CA LYS A 156 13.23 15.01 10.36
C LYS A 156 13.40 13.58 10.88
N GLU A 157 12.78 13.26 12.00
CA GLU A 157 12.83 11.90 12.61
C GLU A 157 12.08 10.84 11.77
N TRP A 158 11.20 11.27 10.88
CA TRP A 158 10.47 10.41 9.96
C TRP A 158 11.10 10.33 8.57
N LEU A 159 12.33 10.79 8.43
CA LEU A 159 13.12 10.71 7.21
C LEU A 159 14.35 9.83 7.46
N VAL A 160 14.75 9.09 6.44
CA VAL A 160 16.06 8.44 6.39
C VAL A 160 17.04 9.45 5.81
N LYS A 161 18.20 9.55 6.46
CA LYS A 161 19.35 10.35 5.99
C LYS A 161 20.06 9.66 4.85
#